data_bc5b478d10d0034d4279ec82e83dbbb5
#
_entry.id   bc5b478d10d0034d4279ec82e83dbbb5
#
_cell.length_a   1.000
_cell.length_b   1.000
_cell.length_c   1.000
_cell.angle_alpha   90.00
_cell.angle_beta   90.00
_cell.angle_gamma   90.00
#
_symmetry.space_group_name_H-M   'P 1'
#
loop_
_entity.id
_entity.type
_entity.pdbx_description
1 polymer ?
#
loop_
_entity_poly.entity_id
_entity_poly.type
_entity_poly.pdbx_seq_one_letter_code
_entity_poly.pdbx_strand_id
1 'polypeptide(L)'
;MKKYLALTAVLLSSFAVGASAQSGALPAAGDVPAQDSPAKIAVIAFQAAVTQTNEFQRNFADLQKKYEPKRDHLKALNDEIGTLQKQLQAQGATLNDAERESRAKTLNDKQKQLQREQEDDQNDFQQEMQSTFNGVAQKVGDVLITYAQQHGYTLVLDGGEQQAQMVLYANPATDISKAILDAYNLKSGVPAPTAQSLPAAPKPAAKAPAQRTPAQPQH
;
A
#
# COMPACT_ATOMS: atom_id res chain seq x y z
N MET A 1 31.84 20.74 -42.52
CA MET A 1 32.20 20.76 -43.94
C MET A 1 31.00 20.37 -44.77
N LYS A 2 30.65 21.30 -45.72
CA LYS A 2 29.87 21.12 -46.96
C LYS A 2 28.42 20.61 -46.78
N LYS A 3 27.40 21.52 -46.76
CA LYS A 3 26.75 22.18 -47.92
C LYS A 3 26.20 21.16 -48.93
N TYR A 4 24.89 21.13 -49.13
CA TYR A 4 24.27 21.38 -50.45
C TYR A 4 22.81 21.78 -50.29
N LEU A 5 22.56 22.98 -50.69
CA LEU A 5 21.33 23.66 -51.05
C LEU A 5 20.93 23.16 -52.47
N ALA A 6 19.68 22.86 -52.68
CA ALA A 6 19.12 22.87 -54.06
C ALA A 6 17.66 23.27 -54.03
N LEU A 7 17.47 24.42 -54.58
CA LEU A 7 16.29 25.20 -54.92
C LEU A 7 15.82 24.79 -56.36
N THR A 8 14.51 24.62 -56.58
CA THR A 8 13.79 24.83 -57.87
C THR A 8 12.30 24.76 -57.56
N ALA A 9 11.56 25.83 -57.60
CA ALA A 9 10.96 26.60 -58.67
C ALA A 9 9.62 26.02 -59.15
N VAL A 10 8.55 26.66 -58.74
CA VAL A 10 7.40 27.25 -59.45
C VAL A 10 6.80 26.48 -60.63
N LEU A 11 5.51 26.16 -60.52
CA LEU A 11 4.55 26.28 -61.63
C LEU A 11 3.15 26.59 -61.04
N LEU A 12 2.71 27.82 -61.27
CA LEU A 12 1.32 28.28 -61.18
C LEU A 12 0.53 27.60 -62.34
N SER A 13 -0.58 26.97 -61.99
CA SER A 13 -1.63 26.69 -62.94
C SER A 13 -2.97 27.02 -62.27
N SER A 14 -3.49 28.15 -62.65
CA SER A 14 -4.84 28.61 -62.36
C SER A 14 -5.84 27.71 -63.12
N PHE A 15 -6.75 27.07 -62.42
CA PHE A 15 -8.01 26.61 -63.01
C PHE A 15 -9.16 27.06 -62.09
N ALA A 16 -9.84 28.05 -62.58
CA ALA A 16 -11.15 28.44 -62.05
C ALA A 16 -12.19 27.42 -62.58
N VAL A 17 -13.24 27.32 -61.86
CA VAL A 17 -14.65 27.01 -62.18
C VAL A 17 -15.20 25.81 -61.41
N GLY A 18 -16.34 26.08 -60.76
CA GLY A 18 -17.31 25.08 -60.33
C GLY A 18 -17.69 25.17 -58.88
N ALA A 19 -18.41 26.19 -58.50
CA ALA A 19 -19.22 26.17 -57.26
C ALA A 19 -20.32 25.12 -57.45
N SER A 20 -20.06 23.89 -57.01
CA SER A 20 -21.09 22.91 -56.69
C SER A 20 -21.18 22.85 -55.17
N ALA A 21 -22.24 23.47 -54.66
CA ALA A 21 -22.65 23.27 -53.29
C ALA A 21 -23.09 21.82 -53.13
N GLN A 22 -22.08 20.96 -52.87
CA GLN A 22 -22.36 19.63 -52.42
C GLN A 22 -22.40 19.69 -50.89
N SER A 23 -23.63 19.78 -50.37
CA SER A 23 -23.93 19.47 -49.00
C SER A 23 -23.50 18.02 -48.76
N GLY A 24 -22.20 17.84 -48.47
CA GLY A 24 -21.68 16.61 -47.97
C GLY A 24 -22.31 16.36 -46.61
N ALA A 25 -23.38 15.58 -46.58
CA ALA A 25 -23.85 14.98 -45.36
C ALA A 25 -22.62 14.27 -44.75
N LEU A 26 -22.16 14.73 -43.61
CA LEU A 26 -21.26 14.00 -42.76
C LEU A 26 -21.83 12.57 -42.70
N PRO A 27 -21.01 11.51 -42.87
CA PRO A 27 -21.50 10.18 -42.63
C PRO A 27 -22.08 10.20 -41.23
N ALA A 28 -23.40 9.94 -41.11
CA ALA A 28 -24.03 9.73 -39.84
C ALA A 28 -23.15 8.75 -39.10
N ALA A 29 -22.63 9.15 -37.94
CA ALA A 29 -21.98 8.24 -37.02
C ALA A 29 -22.92 7.05 -36.92
N GLY A 30 -22.47 5.89 -37.43
CA GLY A 30 -23.31 4.70 -37.45
C GLY A 30 -23.90 4.53 -36.08
N ASP A 31 -25.20 4.41 -36.01
CA ASP A 31 -25.93 3.99 -34.81
C ASP A 31 -25.24 2.69 -34.33
N VAL A 32 -24.28 2.86 -33.43
CA VAL A 32 -23.85 1.76 -32.58
C VAL A 32 -25.10 1.48 -31.76
N PRO A 33 -25.75 0.32 -31.91
CA PRO A 33 -26.93 0.04 -31.13
C PRO A 33 -26.49 0.14 -29.69
N ALA A 34 -26.95 1.18 -28.97
CA ALA A 34 -26.80 1.26 -27.54
C ALA A 34 -27.47 -0.02 -26.99
N GLN A 35 -26.67 -0.97 -26.58
CA GLN A 35 -27.20 -2.09 -25.84
C GLN A 35 -27.74 -1.49 -24.53
N ASP A 36 -29.05 -1.32 -24.45
CA ASP A 36 -29.79 -0.91 -23.25
C ASP A 36 -29.74 -2.00 -22.15
N SER A 37 -28.58 -2.58 -21.94
CA SER A 37 -28.34 -3.38 -20.76
C SER A 37 -28.03 -2.43 -19.62
N PRO A 38 -28.85 -2.40 -18.57
CA PRO A 38 -28.60 -1.52 -17.43
C PRO A 38 -27.21 -1.80 -16.89
N ALA A 39 -26.41 -0.73 -16.75
CA ALA A 39 -25.05 -0.83 -16.22
C ALA A 39 -25.09 -1.47 -14.84
N LYS A 40 -24.46 -2.64 -14.68
CA LYS A 40 -24.34 -3.30 -13.40
C LYS A 40 -23.03 -2.90 -12.74
N ILE A 41 -23.13 -2.05 -11.73
CA ILE A 41 -21.98 -1.49 -11.01
C ILE A 41 -21.80 -2.22 -9.68
N ALA A 42 -20.54 -2.51 -9.33
CA ALA A 42 -20.16 -3.02 -8.02
C ALA A 42 -19.13 -2.10 -7.35
N VAL A 43 -19.01 -2.22 -6.05
CA VAL A 43 -17.98 -1.58 -5.23
C VAL A 43 -17.17 -2.66 -4.52
N ILE A 44 -15.88 -2.44 -4.40
CA ILE A 44 -14.97 -3.32 -3.65
C ILE A 44 -14.06 -2.48 -2.76
N ALA A 45 -13.80 -2.94 -1.54
CA ALA A 45 -12.69 -2.46 -0.73
C ALA A 45 -11.45 -3.32 -1.07
N PHE A 46 -10.78 -2.99 -2.19
CA PHE A 46 -9.78 -3.89 -2.79
C PHE A 46 -8.61 -4.18 -1.85
N GLN A 47 -8.02 -3.15 -1.22
CA GLN A 47 -6.92 -3.32 -0.27
C GLN A 47 -7.33 -4.20 0.92
N ALA A 48 -8.53 -3.98 1.46
CA ALA A 48 -9.05 -4.80 2.56
C ALA A 48 -9.29 -6.25 2.12
N ALA A 49 -9.84 -6.46 0.92
CA ALA A 49 -10.04 -7.79 0.35
C ALA A 49 -8.71 -8.54 0.21
N VAL A 50 -7.65 -7.88 -0.31
CA VAL A 50 -6.31 -8.48 -0.44
C VAL A 50 -5.73 -8.86 0.92
N THR A 51 -5.74 -7.92 1.88
CA THR A 51 -5.11 -8.13 3.21
C THR A 51 -5.84 -9.15 4.07
N GLN A 52 -7.13 -9.41 3.79
CA GLN A 52 -7.92 -10.42 4.48
C GLN A 52 -7.82 -11.82 3.85
N THR A 53 -7.15 -11.97 2.69
CA THR A 53 -6.94 -13.30 2.10
C THR A 53 -6.09 -14.19 3.03
N ASN A 54 -6.39 -15.49 3.03
CA ASN A 54 -5.61 -16.46 3.79
C ASN A 54 -4.14 -16.46 3.36
N GLU A 55 -3.87 -16.29 2.07
CA GLU A 55 -2.50 -16.25 1.54
C GLU A 55 -1.74 -15.03 2.06
N PHE A 56 -2.34 -13.83 2.02
CA PHE A 56 -1.68 -12.64 2.54
C PHE A 56 -1.41 -12.76 4.04
N GLN A 57 -2.38 -13.19 4.81
CA GLN A 57 -2.22 -13.35 6.27
C GLN A 57 -1.12 -14.34 6.62
N ARG A 58 -1.02 -15.45 5.89
CA ARG A 58 0.07 -16.42 6.05
C ARG A 58 1.42 -15.82 5.69
N ASN A 59 1.54 -15.21 4.51
CA ASN A 59 2.78 -14.60 4.06
C ASN A 59 3.22 -13.48 5.00
N PHE A 60 2.28 -12.72 5.54
CA PHE A 60 2.55 -11.69 6.53
C PHE A 60 3.07 -12.27 7.86
N ALA A 61 2.47 -13.35 8.34
CA ALA A 61 2.96 -14.05 9.53
C ALA A 61 4.37 -14.62 9.32
N ASP A 62 4.64 -15.20 8.15
CA ASP A 62 5.97 -15.71 7.79
C ASP A 62 6.99 -14.56 7.71
N LEU A 63 6.59 -13.40 7.16
CA LEU A 63 7.42 -12.19 7.14
C LEU A 63 7.73 -11.70 8.55
N GLN A 64 6.75 -11.62 9.43
CA GLN A 64 6.96 -11.22 10.83
C GLN A 64 7.95 -12.15 11.53
N LYS A 65 7.80 -13.47 11.33
CA LYS A 65 8.69 -14.48 11.90
C LYS A 65 10.12 -14.35 11.35
N LYS A 66 10.27 -14.07 10.05
CA LYS A 66 11.58 -13.83 9.42
C LYS A 66 12.32 -12.65 10.07
N TYR A 67 11.58 -11.59 10.47
CA TYR A 67 12.15 -10.38 11.07
C TYR A 67 12.25 -10.45 12.60
N GLU A 68 11.73 -11.48 13.25
CA GLU A 68 11.85 -11.66 14.70
C GLU A 68 13.32 -11.64 15.19
N PRO A 69 14.26 -12.43 14.61
CA PRO A 69 15.65 -12.40 15.03
C PRO A 69 16.34 -11.06 14.81
N LYS A 70 15.94 -10.29 13.79
CA LYS A 70 16.47 -8.93 13.57
C LYS A 70 16.01 -7.97 14.68
N ARG A 71 14.73 -8.03 15.09
CA ARG A 71 14.21 -7.26 16.24
C ARG A 71 14.90 -7.62 17.54
N ASP A 72 15.14 -8.91 17.78
CA ASP A 72 15.84 -9.37 18.96
C ASP A 72 17.30 -8.88 18.99
N HIS A 73 17.95 -8.87 17.82
CA HIS A 73 19.30 -8.32 17.68
C HIS A 73 19.34 -6.82 17.98
N LEU A 74 18.42 -6.02 17.40
CA LEU A 74 18.33 -4.58 17.69
C LEU A 74 18.08 -4.31 19.18
N LYS A 75 17.24 -5.14 19.81
CA LYS A 75 16.99 -5.07 21.26
C LYS A 75 18.26 -5.35 22.05
N ALA A 76 18.98 -6.42 21.73
CA ALA A 76 20.24 -6.76 22.41
C ALA A 76 21.29 -5.66 22.24
N LEU A 77 21.41 -5.08 21.05
CA LEU A 77 22.33 -3.97 20.77
C LEU A 77 21.95 -2.71 21.58
N ASN A 78 20.67 -2.42 21.70
CA ASN A 78 20.18 -1.29 22.52
C ASN A 78 20.46 -1.53 24.03
N ASP A 79 20.26 -2.76 24.53
CA ASP A 79 20.54 -3.13 25.93
C ASP A 79 22.05 -3.04 26.21
N GLU A 80 22.90 -3.43 25.25
CA GLU A 80 24.37 -3.28 25.33
C GLU A 80 24.78 -1.80 25.39
N ILE A 81 24.21 -0.95 24.54
CA ILE A 81 24.43 0.50 24.57
C ILE A 81 24.07 1.07 25.94
N GLY A 82 22.90 0.70 26.48
CA GLY A 82 22.48 1.13 27.82
C GLY A 82 23.45 0.69 28.92
N THR A 83 24.00 -0.51 28.80
CA THR A 83 25.00 -1.03 29.75
C THR A 83 26.30 -0.24 29.66
N LEU A 84 26.81 0.00 28.45
CA LEU A 84 28.04 0.79 28.22
C LEU A 84 27.89 2.23 28.73
N GLN A 85 26.72 2.86 28.54
CA GLN A 85 26.45 4.20 29.09
C GLN A 85 26.52 4.23 30.61
N LYS A 86 25.88 3.26 31.28
CA LYS A 86 25.90 3.15 32.75
C LYS A 86 27.32 2.92 33.26
N GLN A 87 28.08 2.06 32.59
CA GLN A 87 29.47 1.78 32.98
C GLN A 87 30.35 3.02 32.81
N LEU A 88 30.20 3.77 31.72
CA LEU A 88 30.96 4.99 31.50
C LEU A 88 30.61 6.07 32.53
N GLN A 89 29.33 6.19 32.91
CA GLN A 89 28.90 7.12 33.97
C GLN A 89 29.43 6.71 35.35
N ALA A 90 29.37 5.44 35.71
CA ALA A 90 29.79 4.95 37.05
C ALA A 90 31.31 4.94 37.23
N GLN A 91 32.06 4.62 36.17
CA GLN A 91 33.51 4.44 36.22
C GLN A 91 34.30 5.59 35.62
N GLY A 92 33.63 6.60 35.04
CA GLY A 92 34.27 7.69 34.30
C GLY A 92 35.30 8.51 35.10
N ALA A 93 35.11 8.59 36.43
CA ALA A 93 36.07 9.28 37.33
C ALA A 93 37.31 8.43 37.65
N THR A 94 37.26 7.11 37.49
CA THR A 94 38.36 6.18 37.83
C THR A 94 39.14 5.71 36.61
N LEU A 95 38.63 5.94 35.38
CA LEU A 95 39.30 5.62 34.13
C LEU A 95 40.34 6.70 33.79
N ASN A 96 41.48 6.26 33.19
CA ASN A 96 42.36 7.20 32.53
C ASN A 96 41.74 7.75 31.24
N ASP A 97 42.31 8.85 30.73
CA ASP A 97 41.72 9.58 29.59
C ASP A 97 41.66 8.71 28.31
N ALA A 98 42.65 7.89 28.05
CA ALA A 98 42.69 6.99 26.89
C ALA A 98 41.60 5.91 26.96
N GLU A 99 41.37 5.32 28.15
CA GLU A 99 40.29 4.34 28.33
C GLU A 99 38.92 4.97 28.24
N ARG A 100 38.75 6.18 28.78
CA ARG A 100 37.48 6.93 28.66
C ARG A 100 37.15 7.23 27.22
N GLU A 101 38.14 7.73 26.44
CA GLU A 101 38.00 8.03 25.02
C GLU A 101 37.66 6.74 24.21
N SER A 102 38.36 5.65 24.46
CA SER A 102 38.09 4.35 23.80
C SER A 102 36.66 3.85 24.05
N ARG A 103 36.18 3.91 25.31
CA ARG A 103 34.80 3.50 25.64
C ARG A 103 33.75 4.44 25.06
N ALA A 104 34.02 5.76 25.06
CA ALA A 104 33.14 6.73 24.44
C ALA A 104 33.03 6.50 22.91
N LYS A 105 34.15 6.19 22.27
CA LYS A 105 34.17 5.83 20.84
C LYS A 105 33.36 4.56 20.59
N THR A 106 33.57 3.49 21.37
CA THR A 106 32.81 2.23 21.25
C THR A 106 31.31 2.48 21.39
N LEU A 107 30.90 3.29 22.38
CA LEU A 107 29.51 3.66 22.58
C LEU A 107 28.92 4.38 21.35
N ASN A 108 29.64 5.38 20.83
CA ASN A 108 29.20 6.11 19.63
C ASN A 108 29.09 5.19 18.40
N ASP A 109 30.07 4.30 18.20
CA ASP A 109 30.06 3.37 17.08
C ASP A 109 28.85 2.41 17.16
N LYS A 110 28.53 1.90 18.36
CA LYS A 110 27.34 1.04 18.58
C LYS A 110 26.03 1.81 18.39
N GLN A 111 25.95 3.06 18.82
CA GLN A 111 24.77 3.89 18.57
C GLN A 111 24.54 4.13 17.07
N LYS A 112 25.60 4.42 16.31
CA LYS A 112 25.52 4.53 14.86
C LYS A 112 25.17 3.20 14.18
N GLN A 113 25.66 2.11 14.72
CA GLN A 113 25.32 0.77 14.24
C GLN A 113 23.83 0.50 14.44
N LEU A 114 23.30 0.73 15.65
CA LEU A 114 21.89 0.55 15.95
C LEU A 114 20.99 1.37 15.00
N GLN A 115 21.33 2.64 14.80
CA GLN A 115 20.55 3.50 13.91
C GLN A 115 20.53 2.95 12.48
N ARG A 116 21.68 2.59 11.92
CA ARG A 116 21.78 2.05 10.55
C ARG A 116 21.00 0.74 10.40
N GLU A 117 21.21 -0.20 11.32
CA GLU A 117 20.54 -1.51 11.25
C GLU A 117 19.02 -1.36 11.42
N GLN A 118 18.56 -0.42 12.25
CA GLN A 118 17.14 -0.13 12.40
C GLN A 118 16.53 0.47 11.11
N GLU A 119 17.22 1.40 10.46
CA GLU A 119 16.81 2.01 9.19
C GLU A 119 16.79 0.95 8.07
N ASP A 120 17.84 0.14 7.97
CA ASP A 120 17.96 -0.92 6.97
C ASP A 120 16.86 -1.98 7.15
N ASP A 121 16.67 -2.48 8.38
CA ASP A 121 15.64 -3.49 8.67
C ASP A 121 14.23 -2.97 8.45
N GLN A 122 13.97 -1.70 8.73
CA GLN A 122 12.67 -1.07 8.47
C GLN A 122 12.41 -0.95 6.97
N ASN A 123 13.41 -0.53 6.19
CA ASN A 123 13.30 -0.39 4.74
C ASN A 123 13.09 -1.77 4.08
N ASP A 124 13.88 -2.76 4.47
CA ASP A 124 13.76 -4.13 3.99
C ASP A 124 12.38 -4.71 4.28
N PHE A 125 11.89 -4.54 5.52
CA PHE A 125 10.56 -5.00 5.91
C PHE A 125 9.44 -4.35 5.09
N GLN A 126 9.52 -3.03 4.89
CA GLN A 126 8.54 -2.30 4.07
C GLN A 126 8.54 -2.77 2.61
N GLN A 127 9.73 -2.98 2.05
CA GLN A 127 9.88 -3.45 0.68
C GLN A 127 9.33 -4.89 0.51
N GLU A 128 9.63 -5.79 1.43
CA GLU A 128 9.12 -7.16 1.40
C GLU A 128 7.60 -7.20 1.63
N MET A 129 7.07 -6.35 2.52
CA MET A 129 5.64 -6.18 2.75
C MET A 129 4.93 -5.73 1.46
N GLN A 130 5.46 -4.70 0.80
CA GLN A 130 4.91 -4.20 -0.46
C GLN A 130 4.95 -5.27 -1.56
N SER A 131 6.05 -6.01 -1.66
CA SER A 131 6.19 -7.12 -2.60
C SER A 131 5.16 -8.23 -2.33
N THR A 132 4.99 -8.59 -1.06
CA THR A 132 3.99 -9.56 -0.60
C THR A 132 2.57 -9.12 -0.96
N PHE A 133 2.25 -7.85 -0.68
CA PHE A 133 0.96 -7.28 -1.02
C PHE A 133 0.72 -7.31 -2.54
N ASN A 134 1.65 -6.81 -3.33
CA ASN A 134 1.52 -6.75 -4.78
C ASN A 134 1.35 -8.13 -5.41
N GLY A 135 2.08 -9.14 -4.92
CA GLY A 135 1.97 -10.51 -5.41
C GLY A 135 0.59 -11.13 -5.18
N VAL A 136 -0.04 -10.87 -4.03
CA VAL A 136 -1.40 -11.33 -3.74
C VAL A 136 -2.43 -10.46 -4.46
N ALA A 137 -2.24 -9.13 -4.49
CA ALA A 137 -3.13 -8.18 -5.16
C ALA A 137 -3.32 -8.50 -6.65
N GLN A 138 -2.25 -8.86 -7.34
CA GLN A 138 -2.33 -9.28 -8.74
C GLN A 138 -3.25 -10.49 -8.91
N LYS A 139 -3.09 -11.52 -8.08
CA LYS A 139 -3.91 -12.74 -8.14
C LYS A 139 -5.37 -12.47 -7.77
N VAL A 140 -5.62 -11.61 -6.78
CA VAL A 140 -6.98 -11.17 -6.42
C VAL A 140 -7.61 -10.38 -7.55
N GLY A 141 -6.84 -9.52 -8.23
CA GLY A 141 -7.28 -8.80 -9.42
C GLY A 141 -7.75 -9.72 -10.55
N ASP A 142 -7.03 -10.80 -10.81
CA ASP A 142 -7.43 -11.81 -11.80
C ASP A 142 -8.75 -12.50 -11.42
N VAL A 143 -8.95 -12.77 -10.13
CA VAL A 143 -10.23 -13.32 -9.64
C VAL A 143 -11.35 -12.31 -9.77
N LEU A 144 -11.09 -11.04 -9.43
CA LEU A 144 -12.05 -9.95 -9.56
C LEU A 144 -12.54 -9.80 -11.01
N ILE A 145 -11.61 -9.77 -11.97
CA ILE A 145 -11.95 -9.64 -13.41
C ILE A 145 -12.83 -10.83 -13.84
N THR A 146 -12.42 -12.05 -13.51
CA THR A 146 -13.17 -13.25 -13.83
C THR A 146 -14.57 -13.23 -13.21
N TYR A 147 -14.66 -12.86 -11.95
CA TYR A 147 -15.93 -12.76 -11.23
C TYR A 147 -16.85 -11.69 -11.84
N ALA A 148 -16.28 -10.51 -12.14
CA ALA A 148 -17.04 -9.42 -12.75
C ALA A 148 -17.64 -9.83 -14.10
N GLN A 149 -16.87 -10.49 -14.94
CA GLN A 149 -17.33 -11.00 -16.24
C GLN A 149 -18.44 -12.05 -16.08
N GLN A 150 -18.27 -13.03 -15.19
CA GLN A 150 -19.24 -14.10 -14.94
C GLN A 150 -20.57 -13.58 -14.40
N HIS A 151 -20.53 -12.51 -13.61
CA HIS A 151 -21.72 -11.91 -13.00
C HIS A 151 -22.28 -10.71 -13.78
N GLY A 152 -21.70 -10.39 -14.94
CA GLY A 152 -22.20 -9.31 -15.81
C GLY A 152 -22.01 -7.91 -15.24
N TYR A 153 -21.02 -7.71 -14.37
CA TYR A 153 -20.66 -6.35 -13.95
C TYR A 153 -19.98 -5.60 -15.10
N THR A 154 -20.44 -4.38 -15.34
CA THR A 154 -19.89 -3.50 -16.37
C THR A 154 -18.84 -2.54 -15.82
N LEU A 155 -18.88 -2.30 -14.51
CA LEU A 155 -17.93 -1.43 -13.80
C LEU A 155 -17.77 -1.93 -12.37
N VAL A 156 -16.54 -1.93 -11.87
CA VAL A 156 -16.20 -2.13 -10.46
C VAL A 156 -15.38 -0.94 -9.98
N LEU A 157 -15.82 -0.30 -8.90
CA LEU A 157 -15.16 0.86 -8.29
C LEU A 157 -14.48 0.42 -6.99
N ASP A 158 -13.26 0.92 -6.76
CA ASP A 158 -12.64 0.79 -5.44
C ASP A 158 -13.20 1.86 -4.49
N GLY A 159 -13.91 1.40 -3.45
CA GLY A 159 -14.49 2.24 -2.41
C GLY A 159 -13.70 2.19 -1.10
N GLY A 160 -12.57 1.49 -1.07
CA GLY A 160 -11.80 1.23 0.15
C GLY A 160 -10.70 2.24 0.47
N GLU A 161 -10.34 3.13 -0.44
CA GLU A 161 -9.28 4.10 -0.22
C GLU A 161 -9.77 5.31 0.58
N GLN A 162 -9.30 5.43 1.83
CA GLN A 162 -9.65 6.55 2.72
C GLN A 162 -9.07 7.90 2.26
N GLN A 163 -8.01 7.90 1.45
CA GLN A 163 -7.32 9.12 0.99
C GLN A 163 -7.92 9.72 -0.28
N ALA A 164 -8.67 8.92 -1.06
CA ALA A 164 -9.35 9.36 -2.27
C ALA A 164 -10.77 8.77 -2.28
N GLN A 165 -11.65 9.27 -1.44
CA GLN A 165 -13.06 8.84 -1.41
C GLN A 165 -13.76 9.23 -2.72
N MET A 166 -13.61 8.39 -3.73
CA MET A 166 -14.34 8.55 -5.00
C MET A 166 -15.80 8.07 -4.88
N VAL A 167 -16.08 7.15 -3.95
CA VAL A 167 -17.41 6.62 -3.68
C VAL A 167 -17.92 7.21 -2.36
N LEU A 168 -18.83 8.18 -2.43
CA LEU A 168 -19.43 8.82 -1.24
C LEU A 168 -20.55 7.97 -0.64
N TYR A 169 -21.24 7.21 -1.45
CA TYR A 169 -22.32 6.30 -1.05
C TYR A 169 -22.41 5.12 -2.01
N ALA A 170 -22.52 3.93 -1.45
CA ALA A 170 -22.88 2.72 -2.17
C ALA A 170 -23.89 1.93 -1.35
N ASN A 171 -24.85 1.32 -2.02
CA ASN A 171 -25.73 0.38 -1.34
C ASN A 171 -24.91 -0.84 -0.91
N PRO A 172 -25.05 -1.34 0.34
CA PRO A 172 -24.33 -2.54 0.80
C PRO A 172 -24.48 -3.77 -0.11
N ALA A 173 -25.59 -3.88 -0.84
CA ALA A 173 -25.82 -4.96 -1.79
C ALA A 173 -24.92 -4.87 -3.04
N THR A 174 -24.26 -3.72 -3.30
CA THR A 174 -23.31 -3.56 -4.41
C THR A 174 -21.87 -3.87 -4.00
N ASP A 175 -21.61 -4.09 -2.72
CA ASP A 175 -20.29 -4.47 -2.21
C ASP A 175 -20.01 -5.95 -2.49
N ILE A 176 -18.98 -6.20 -3.30
CA ILE A 176 -18.52 -7.55 -3.66
C ILE A 176 -17.24 -7.97 -2.94
N SER A 177 -16.74 -7.17 -1.99
CA SER A 177 -15.46 -7.42 -1.31
C SER A 177 -15.41 -8.83 -0.72
N LYS A 178 -16.46 -9.22 0.02
CA LYS A 178 -16.54 -10.55 0.62
C LYS A 178 -16.61 -11.65 -0.43
N ALA A 179 -17.36 -11.47 -1.50
CA ALA A 179 -17.50 -12.45 -2.56
C ALA A 179 -16.17 -12.71 -3.28
N ILE A 180 -15.38 -11.67 -3.52
CA ILE A 180 -14.05 -11.77 -4.12
C ILE A 180 -13.07 -12.46 -3.15
N LEU A 181 -13.08 -12.08 -1.87
CA LEU A 181 -12.28 -12.72 -0.82
C LEU A 181 -12.55 -14.24 -0.76
N ASP A 182 -13.82 -14.62 -0.69
CA ASP A 182 -14.22 -16.02 -0.61
C ASP A 182 -13.83 -16.80 -1.89
N ALA A 183 -14.08 -16.22 -3.07
CA ALA A 183 -13.70 -16.81 -4.35
C ALA A 183 -12.18 -17.00 -4.47
N TYR A 184 -11.40 -15.99 -3.99
CA TYR A 184 -9.95 -16.11 -3.97
C TYR A 184 -9.47 -17.20 -3.01
N ASN A 185 -9.95 -17.21 -1.78
CA ASN A 185 -9.56 -18.22 -0.79
C ASN A 185 -9.87 -19.64 -1.27
N LEU A 186 -11.02 -19.82 -1.94
CA LEU A 186 -11.38 -21.09 -2.56
C LEU A 186 -10.41 -21.47 -3.68
N LYS A 187 -10.09 -20.53 -4.57
CA LYS A 187 -9.20 -20.74 -5.72
C LYS A 187 -7.75 -21.00 -5.30
N SER A 188 -7.25 -20.24 -4.31
CA SER A 188 -5.87 -20.37 -3.82
C SER A 188 -5.62 -21.65 -3.05
N GLY A 189 -6.66 -22.23 -2.44
CA GLY A 189 -6.55 -23.42 -1.60
C GLY A 189 -5.74 -23.23 -0.33
N VAL A 190 -5.33 -21.98 0.00
CA VAL A 190 -4.56 -21.68 1.21
C VAL A 190 -5.50 -21.75 2.41
N PRO A 191 -5.22 -22.61 3.42
CA PRO A 191 -6.06 -22.71 4.60
C PRO A 191 -6.05 -21.41 5.41
N ALA A 192 -7.17 -21.12 6.09
CA ALA A 192 -7.24 -20.00 7.01
C ALA A 192 -6.13 -20.09 8.08
N PRO A 193 -5.52 -18.98 8.47
CA PRO A 193 -4.52 -18.96 9.52
C PRO A 193 -5.15 -19.48 10.82
N THR A 194 -4.40 -20.32 11.55
CA THR A 194 -4.84 -20.76 12.89
C THR A 194 -4.83 -19.58 13.84
N ALA A 195 -5.73 -19.55 14.83
CA ALA A 195 -5.87 -18.45 15.80
C ALA A 195 -4.57 -18.09 16.56
N GLN A 196 -3.56 -18.96 16.51
CA GLN A 196 -2.23 -18.76 17.10
C GLN A 196 -1.27 -17.95 16.22
N SER A 197 -1.57 -17.78 14.93
CA SER A 197 -0.73 -17.04 13.97
C SER A 197 -1.18 -15.60 13.71
N LEU A 198 -2.28 -15.17 14.32
CA LEU A 198 -2.71 -13.78 14.23
C LEU A 198 -2.02 -12.96 15.32
N PRO A 199 -1.34 -11.85 14.99
CA PRO A 199 -0.90 -10.89 15.99
C PRO A 199 -2.12 -10.42 16.78
N ALA A 200 -2.03 -10.45 18.12
CA ALA A 200 -3.10 -9.93 18.97
C ALA A 200 -3.40 -8.48 18.54
N ALA A 201 -4.63 -8.24 18.08
CA ALA A 201 -5.10 -6.88 17.81
C ALA A 201 -4.84 -6.03 19.07
N PRO A 202 -4.36 -4.78 18.94
CA PRO A 202 -4.16 -3.92 20.08
C PRO A 202 -5.48 -3.80 20.85
N LYS A 203 -5.45 -4.28 22.08
CA LYS A 203 -6.61 -4.24 22.96
C LYS A 203 -7.05 -2.78 23.09
N PRO A 204 -8.32 -2.44 22.82
CA PRO A 204 -8.79 -1.07 23.04
C PRO A 204 -8.42 -0.65 24.45
N ALA A 205 -7.71 0.46 24.60
CA ALA A 205 -7.37 1.01 25.90
C ALA A 205 -8.67 1.17 26.69
N ALA A 206 -8.78 0.47 27.84
CA ALA A 206 -9.91 0.59 28.73
C ALA A 206 -10.07 2.07 29.06
N LYS A 207 -11.22 2.66 28.75
CA LYS A 207 -11.58 4.02 29.14
C LYS A 207 -11.41 4.08 30.66
N ALA A 208 -10.50 4.94 31.12
CA ALA A 208 -10.36 5.24 32.53
C ALA A 208 -11.73 5.65 33.10
N PRO A 209 -12.12 5.19 34.32
CA PRO A 209 -13.38 5.59 34.91
C PRO A 209 -13.36 7.10 35.12
N ALA A 210 -14.41 7.78 34.64
CA ALA A 210 -14.59 9.21 34.84
C ALA A 210 -14.51 9.53 36.33
N GLN A 211 -13.53 10.34 36.74
CA GLN A 211 -13.46 10.91 38.08
C GLN A 211 -14.69 11.77 38.28
N ARG A 212 -15.55 11.36 39.23
CA ARG A 212 -16.66 12.19 39.71
C ARG A 212 -16.06 13.37 40.45
N THR A 213 -16.25 14.55 39.90
CA THR A 213 -15.96 15.83 40.58
C THR A 213 -16.85 15.93 41.82
N PRO A 214 -16.32 16.22 43.01
CA PRO A 214 -17.18 16.47 44.20
C PRO A 214 -17.98 17.76 43.99
N ALA A 215 -19.28 17.71 44.28
CA ALA A 215 -20.15 18.87 44.27
C ALA A 215 -19.68 19.89 45.31
N GLN A 216 -19.47 21.14 44.91
CA GLN A 216 -19.26 22.28 45.82
C GLN A 216 -20.59 22.61 46.49
N PRO A 217 -20.61 22.85 47.84
CA PRO A 217 -21.78 23.38 48.52
C PRO A 217 -21.94 24.86 48.21
N GLN A 218 -23.10 25.23 47.76
CA GLN A 218 -23.52 26.65 47.64
C GLN A 218 -23.83 27.20 49.03
N HIS A 219 -23.18 28.30 49.37
CA HIS A 219 -23.62 29.24 50.42
C HIS A 219 -24.06 30.54 49.75
#